data_281d904ef54911e786a35785d2e1a005
#
_entry.id   281d904ef54911e786a35785d2e1a005
#
_cell.length_a   1.000
_cell.length_b   1.000
_cell.length_c   1.000
_cell.angle_alpha   90.00
_cell.angle_beta   90.00
_cell.angle_gamma   90.00
#
_symmetry.space_group_name_H-M   'P 1'
#
loop_
_entity.id
_entity.type
_entity.pdbx_description
1 polymer ?
#
loop_
_entity_poly.entity_id
_entity_poly.type
_entity_poly.pdbx_seq_one_letter_code
_entity_poly.pdbx_strand_id
1 'polypeptide(L)'
;MATVTLTSSPLSGHLLRRRRGRLCTKHHIQTQHRLPRAWRLYCAPEGGGGEVSAPPAPSAAEDQAPQEQPHDFYLLATNRSDFNDIIMVIDSPAARYLVLDHNKNVHSILPKTTVWTNSYWDEFVSLPAVVPRGPVALLGLGAGTAAHLMLKFWPWLQLVGWEIDPMIVELSRDYFGVSDLEKATESGGSLSVHIGDALSPSATVEGGFAGIVVDLFCDGKIIPQLQEFLLCAGLISIIIQAATWLEIAQKLMPGGRIMVNCGGADVEESLASSWVQNPTVKALCSAFPGQLNWKRLSEQESVNYVTLTGPLPDLDEWSASVPSELSTKVKQWVPCELA
;
A
#
# COMPACT_ATOMS: atom_id res chain seq x y z
N MET A 1 9.17 -50.30 -36.25
CA MET A 1 9.69 -48.90 -36.12
C MET A 1 8.57 -47.97 -36.54
N ALA A 2 7.83 -47.43 -35.60
CA ALA A 2 6.78 -46.43 -35.83
C ALA A 2 7.17 -45.14 -35.12
N THR A 3 7.42 -44.12 -35.97
CA THR A 3 7.82 -42.80 -35.53
C THR A 3 6.57 -42.03 -35.13
N VAL A 4 6.44 -41.65 -33.84
CA VAL A 4 5.38 -40.79 -33.35
C VAL A 4 5.89 -39.34 -33.36
N THR A 5 5.28 -38.54 -34.23
CA THR A 5 5.53 -37.10 -34.32
C THR A 5 4.61 -36.39 -33.35
N LEU A 6 5.16 -35.80 -32.31
CA LEU A 6 4.45 -34.91 -31.38
C LEU A 6 4.37 -33.50 -31.97
N THR A 7 3.18 -33.11 -32.37
CA THR A 7 2.87 -31.71 -32.74
C THR A 7 2.53 -30.93 -31.47
N SER A 8 3.36 -29.97 -31.12
CA SER A 8 3.10 -29.02 -30.06
C SER A 8 2.14 -27.95 -30.55
N SER A 9 0.94 -27.90 -29.96
CA SER A 9 0.03 -26.76 -30.09
C SER A 9 0.36 -25.72 -29.03
N PRO A 10 0.42 -24.43 -29.37
CA PRO A 10 0.65 -23.39 -28.37
C PRO A 10 -0.62 -23.15 -27.54
N LEU A 11 -0.49 -23.19 -26.23
CA LEU A 11 -1.51 -22.75 -25.29
C LEU A 11 -1.73 -21.25 -25.49
N SER A 12 -2.93 -20.89 -25.91
CA SER A 12 -3.41 -19.52 -26.03
C SER A 12 -3.43 -18.85 -24.67
N GLY A 13 -2.51 -17.92 -24.45
CA GLY A 13 -2.62 -16.97 -23.35
C GLY A 13 -3.89 -16.13 -23.54
N HIS A 14 -4.73 -16.06 -22.53
CA HIS A 14 -5.83 -15.12 -22.50
C HIS A 14 -5.28 -13.71 -22.46
N LEU A 15 -5.13 -13.12 -23.64
CA LEU A 15 -4.96 -11.69 -23.85
C LEU A 15 -6.16 -10.97 -23.20
N LEU A 16 -5.89 -10.17 -22.19
CA LEU A 16 -6.73 -9.05 -21.79
C LEU A 16 -7.10 -8.27 -23.07
N ARG A 17 -8.37 -8.31 -23.43
CA ARG A 17 -8.92 -7.62 -24.61
C ARG A 17 -8.60 -6.14 -24.46
N ARG A 18 -7.67 -5.64 -25.27
CA ARG A 18 -7.49 -4.22 -25.55
C ARG A 18 -8.82 -3.67 -26.07
N ARG A 19 -9.60 -3.02 -25.25
CA ARG A 19 -10.66 -2.13 -25.68
C ARG A 19 -9.98 -0.92 -26.30
N ARG A 20 -10.15 -0.74 -27.59
CA ARG A 20 -9.68 0.43 -28.36
C ARG A 20 -10.20 1.70 -27.69
N GLY A 21 -9.28 2.65 -27.52
CA GLY A 21 -9.39 3.91 -26.84
C GLY A 21 -10.71 4.67 -27.01
N ARG A 22 -11.33 4.96 -25.88
CA ARG A 22 -12.13 6.18 -25.76
C ARG A 22 -11.18 7.26 -25.21
N LEU A 23 -11.16 8.39 -25.91
CA LEU A 23 -10.50 9.59 -25.41
C LEU A 23 -11.00 9.85 -23.98
N CYS A 24 -10.06 9.82 -23.02
CA CYS A 24 -10.29 10.20 -21.66
C CYS A 24 -10.59 11.71 -21.64
N THR A 25 -11.82 12.10 -21.39
CA THR A 25 -12.18 13.52 -21.22
C THR A 25 -11.73 13.95 -19.83
N LYS A 26 -10.70 14.82 -19.80
CA LYS A 26 -10.28 15.48 -18.57
C LYS A 26 -11.39 16.40 -18.09
N HIS A 27 -12.00 16.07 -16.95
CA HIS A 27 -12.83 17.02 -16.22
C HIS A 27 -12.00 17.62 -15.09
N HIS A 28 -11.19 18.65 -15.41
CA HIS A 28 -10.65 19.52 -14.39
C HIS A 28 -11.79 20.36 -13.82
N ILE A 29 -12.15 20.11 -12.57
CA ILE A 29 -13.08 20.97 -11.85
C ILE A 29 -12.25 22.21 -11.42
N GLN A 30 -12.43 23.32 -12.13
CA GLN A 30 -11.78 24.61 -11.77
C GLN A 30 -12.36 25.26 -10.51
N THR A 31 -13.51 24.75 -10.01
CA THR A 31 -14.16 25.24 -8.79
C THR A 31 -14.10 24.19 -7.70
N GLN A 32 -13.60 24.55 -6.52
CA GLN A 32 -13.63 23.69 -5.34
C GLN A 32 -15.08 23.49 -4.91
N HIS A 33 -15.60 22.27 -5.01
CA HIS A 33 -16.90 21.89 -4.49
C HIS A 33 -16.75 21.34 -3.07
N ARG A 34 -17.41 22.00 -2.11
CA ARG A 34 -17.48 21.52 -0.73
C ARG A 34 -18.31 20.23 -0.70
N LEU A 35 -17.74 19.17 -0.13
CA LEU A 35 -18.43 17.90 0.01
C LEU A 35 -19.44 17.94 1.16
N PRO A 36 -20.60 17.22 1.06
CA PRO A 36 -21.56 17.12 2.15
C PRO A 36 -20.93 16.56 3.44
N ARG A 37 -21.45 16.99 4.62
CA ARG A 37 -20.99 16.49 5.94
C ARG A 37 -21.05 14.95 6.11
N ALA A 38 -21.86 14.26 5.30
CA ALA A 38 -21.96 12.80 5.27
C ALA A 38 -20.75 12.10 4.59
N TRP A 39 -19.80 12.84 4.03
CA TRP A 39 -18.58 12.30 3.47
C TRP A 39 -17.60 11.98 4.60
N ARG A 40 -17.64 10.74 5.09
CA ARG A 40 -16.57 10.16 5.92
C ARG A 40 -15.61 9.42 5.00
N LEU A 41 -14.35 9.77 5.07
CA LEU A 41 -13.28 9.02 4.45
C LEU A 41 -12.88 7.90 5.43
N TYR A 42 -12.83 6.68 4.97
CA TYR A 42 -12.33 5.55 5.74
C TYR A 42 -10.78 5.56 5.67
N CYS A 43 -10.22 6.43 6.47
CA CYS A 43 -8.81 6.36 6.88
C CYS A 43 -8.81 6.19 8.37
N ALA A 44 -7.97 5.40 8.94
CA ALA A 44 -7.78 5.16 10.35
C ALA A 44 -8.83 5.79 11.31
N PRO A 45 -9.33 5.11 12.30
CA PRO A 45 -10.39 5.61 13.16
C PRO A 45 -9.97 6.93 13.82
N GLU A 46 -10.76 7.96 13.66
CA GLU A 46 -10.73 9.10 14.57
C GLU A 46 -10.97 8.54 15.98
N GLY A 47 -10.16 8.92 16.97
CA GLY A 47 -10.14 8.39 18.31
C GLY A 47 -11.55 8.19 18.90
N GLY A 48 -11.82 6.97 19.36
CA GLY A 48 -13.13 6.50 19.78
C GLY A 48 -13.75 7.31 20.90
N GLY A 49 -14.95 7.81 20.63
CA GLY A 49 -15.90 8.24 21.65
C GLY A 49 -16.68 7.02 22.16
N GLY A 50 -16.26 6.43 23.25
CA GLY A 50 -17.05 5.43 23.97
C GLY A 50 -18.30 6.08 24.56
N GLU A 51 -19.48 5.58 24.22
CA GLU A 51 -20.72 5.87 24.93
C GLU A 51 -20.67 5.27 26.33
N VAL A 52 -20.48 6.13 27.31
CA VAL A 52 -20.74 5.80 28.73
C VAL A 52 -22.04 6.47 29.14
N SER A 53 -23.00 5.65 29.59
CA SER A 53 -24.30 6.03 30.11
C SER A 53 -24.19 7.12 31.21
N ALA A 54 -25.05 8.15 31.11
CA ALA A 54 -25.11 9.30 31.96
C ALA A 54 -25.69 9.02 33.37
N PRO A 55 -25.14 9.63 34.41
CA PRO A 55 -25.90 9.98 35.64
C PRO A 55 -26.36 11.45 35.59
N PRO A 56 -27.36 11.84 36.41
CA PRO A 56 -28.14 13.06 36.23
C PRO A 56 -27.39 14.33 36.68
N ALA A 57 -27.77 15.45 36.05
CA ALA A 57 -27.22 16.77 36.19
C ALA A 57 -27.25 17.37 37.61
N PRO A 58 -26.32 18.32 37.90
CA PRO A 58 -26.73 19.62 38.39
C PRO A 58 -26.10 20.80 37.60
N SER A 59 -26.96 21.78 37.36
CA SER A 59 -26.84 23.22 37.13
C SER A 59 -25.48 23.85 36.77
N ALA A 60 -25.51 24.51 35.62
CA ALA A 60 -24.98 25.83 35.27
C ALA A 60 -23.54 26.18 35.69
N ALA A 61 -22.60 25.94 34.74
CA ALA A 61 -21.52 26.86 34.38
C ALA A 61 -21.26 26.64 32.91
N GLU A 62 -21.40 27.67 32.06
CA GLU A 62 -21.08 27.65 30.66
C GLU A 62 -19.57 27.57 30.49
N ASP A 63 -19.03 26.37 30.47
CA ASP A 63 -17.69 26.08 29.93
C ASP A 63 -17.87 25.76 28.48
N GLN A 64 -17.44 26.70 27.63
CA GLN A 64 -17.43 26.53 26.17
C GLN A 64 -16.49 25.34 25.85
N ALA A 65 -17.09 24.19 25.56
CA ALA A 65 -16.39 23.08 24.95
C ALA A 65 -15.63 23.57 23.71
N PRO A 66 -14.43 23.07 23.41
CA PRO A 66 -13.71 23.42 22.19
C PRO A 66 -14.67 23.16 21.01
N GLN A 67 -15.02 24.18 20.27
CA GLN A 67 -15.78 24.04 19.03
C GLN A 67 -14.86 23.27 18.06
N GLU A 68 -15.12 21.97 17.86
CA GLU A 68 -14.58 21.22 16.75
C GLU A 68 -14.92 21.98 15.47
N GLN A 69 -13.92 22.59 14.87
CA GLN A 69 -14.09 23.26 13.59
C GLN A 69 -14.54 22.20 12.58
N PRO A 70 -15.61 22.42 11.82
CA PRO A 70 -16.06 21.45 10.82
C PRO A 70 -14.92 21.24 9.84
N HIS A 71 -14.39 20.02 9.76
CA HIS A 71 -13.40 19.64 8.77
C HIS A 71 -14.04 19.77 7.38
N ASP A 72 -13.68 20.83 6.67
CA ASP A 72 -14.20 21.06 5.32
C ASP A 72 -13.41 20.20 4.34
N PHE A 73 -14.10 19.29 3.65
CA PHE A 73 -13.58 18.52 2.55
C PHE A 73 -13.97 19.14 1.22
N TYR A 74 -13.01 19.29 0.33
CA TYR A 74 -13.18 19.85 -1.00
C TYR A 74 -12.80 18.83 -2.07
N LEU A 75 -13.67 18.64 -3.06
CA LEU A 75 -13.36 17.84 -4.23
C LEU A 75 -12.53 18.70 -5.20
N LEU A 76 -11.26 18.31 -5.45
CA LEU A 76 -10.37 19.01 -6.36
C LEU A 76 -10.45 18.45 -7.78
N ALA A 77 -10.57 17.12 -7.92
CA ALA A 77 -10.69 16.46 -9.21
C ALA A 77 -11.56 15.21 -9.09
N THR A 78 -12.28 14.91 -10.18
CA THR A 78 -12.94 13.62 -10.38
C THR A 78 -12.64 13.14 -11.78
N ASN A 79 -12.25 11.90 -11.90
CA ASN A 79 -11.86 11.27 -13.16
C ASN A 79 -12.30 9.81 -13.17
N ARG A 80 -12.04 9.17 -14.28
CA ARG A 80 -12.23 7.75 -14.52
C ARG A 80 -11.19 7.29 -15.54
N SER A 81 -10.75 6.06 -15.44
CA SER A 81 -9.79 5.44 -16.37
C SER A 81 -10.28 4.05 -16.81
N ASP A 82 -9.45 3.36 -17.58
CA ASP A 82 -9.69 1.95 -17.94
C ASP A 82 -9.44 1.00 -16.75
N PHE A 83 -8.78 1.47 -15.69
CA PHE A 83 -8.42 0.71 -14.49
C PHE A 83 -9.30 1.02 -13.29
N ASN A 84 -9.82 2.26 -13.19
CA ASN A 84 -10.61 2.72 -12.07
C ASN A 84 -11.88 3.41 -12.56
N ASP A 85 -13.05 2.91 -12.14
CA ASP A 85 -14.34 3.51 -12.48
C ASP A 85 -14.58 4.86 -11.81
N ILE A 86 -13.90 5.11 -10.70
CA ILE A 86 -13.92 6.38 -9.98
C ILE A 86 -12.50 6.72 -9.50
N ILE A 87 -12.09 7.96 -9.71
CA ILE A 87 -10.85 8.53 -9.21
C ILE A 87 -11.20 9.91 -8.66
N MET A 88 -11.00 10.14 -7.38
CA MET A 88 -11.26 11.43 -6.74
C MET A 88 -10.04 11.92 -6.00
N VAL A 89 -9.75 13.22 -6.15
CA VAL A 89 -8.78 13.93 -5.33
C VAL A 89 -9.56 14.82 -4.37
N ILE A 90 -9.43 14.55 -3.09
CA ILE A 90 -10.14 15.24 -2.02
C ILE A 90 -9.13 15.98 -1.16
N ASP A 91 -9.42 17.22 -0.83
CA ASP A 91 -8.57 18.10 -0.04
C ASP A 91 -9.24 18.46 1.28
N SER A 92 -8.46 18.48 2.35
CA SER A 92 -8.87 19.00 3.67
C SER A 92 -7.77 19.88 4.25
N PRO A 93 -8.01 20.60 5.34
CA PRO A 93 -6.96 21.31 6.06
C PRO A 93 -5.83 20.41 6.54
N ALA A 94 -6.12 19.15 6.90
CA ALA A 94 -5.15 18.21 7.48
C ALA A 94 -4.35 17.44 6.42
N ALA A 95 -4.99 17.04 5.32
CA ALA A 95 -4.37 16.19 4.31
C ALA A 95 -5.11 16.27 2.96
N ARG A 96 -4.45 15.74 1.92
CA ARG A 96 -5.03 15.46 0.61
C ARG A 96 -5.11 13.96 0.42
N TYR A 97 -6.19 13.50 -0.22
CA TYR A 97 -6.54 12.09 -0.32
C TYR A 97 -6.81 11.70 -1.77
N LEU A 98 -6.32 10.53 -2.17
CA LEU A 98 -6.72 9.82 -3.38
C LEU A 98 -7.71 8.72 -3.01
N VAL A 99 -8.88 8.72 -3.66
CA VAL A 99 -9.95 7.74 -3.46
C VAL A 99 -10.25 7.10 -4.81
N LEU A 100 -10.24 5.76 -4.88
CA LEU A 100 -10.37 4.99 -6.11
C LEU A 100 -11.59 4.06 -6.12
N ASP A 101 -12.38 4.04 -5.06
CA ASP A 101 -13.56 3.18 -4.97
C ASP A 101 -14.81 3.91 -4.43
N HIS A 102 -15.96 3.26 -4.60
CA HIS A 102 -17.24 3.78 -4.12
C HIS A 102 -17.40 3.70 -2.59
N ASN A 103 -16.60 2.90 -1.91
CA ASN A 103 -16.59 2.76 -0.45
C ASN A 103 -15.85 3.91 0.23
N LYS A 104 -15.21 4.79 -0.58
CA LYS A 104 -14.41 5.94 -0.11
C LYS A 104 -13.16 5.53 0.69
N ASN A 105 -12.64 4.34 0.42
CA ASN A 105 -11.35 3.95 0.96
C ASN A 105 -10.26 4.90 0.44
N VAL A 106 -9.35 5.27 1.31
CA VAL A 106 -8.21 6.10 0.94
C VAL A 106 -7.09 5.22 0.41
N HIS A 107 -6.69 5.47 -0.83
CA HIS A 107 -5.64 4.74 -1.52
C HIS A 107 -4.30 5.47 -1.54
N SER A 108 -4.31 6.78 -1.21
CA SER A 108 -3.10 7.55 -0.92
C SER A 108 -3.45 8.77 -0.10
N ILE A 109 -2.52 9.20 0.74
CA ILE A 109 -2.64 10.38 1.58
C ILE A 109 -1.38 11.24 1.49
N LEU A 110 -1.56 12.55 1.39
CA LEU A 110 -0.50 13.55 1.55
C LEU A 110 -0.84 14.42 2.77
N PRO A 111 -0.28 14.14 3.96
CA PRO A 111 -0.47 14.96 5.13
C PRO A 111 0.06 16.38 4.91
N LYS A 112 -0.60 17.40 5.49
CA LYS A 112 -0.21 18.82 5.39
C LYS A 112 0.33 19.38 6.70
N THR A 113 -0.11 18.81 7.82
CA THR A 113 0.22 19.30 9.17
C THR A 113 1.16 18.39 9.93
N THR A 114 1.28 17.14 9.49
CA THR A 114 2.17 16.12 10.06
C THR A 114 3.04 15.55 8.95
N VAL A 115 4.05 14.75 9.30
CA VAL A 115 4.81 13.95 8.34
C VAL A 115 4.20 12.57 8.24
N TRP A 116 3.89 11.97 9.38
CA TRP A 116 3.38 10.61 9.51
C TRP A 116 1.90 10.52 9.16
N THR A 117 1.54 9.42 8.51
CA THR A 117 0.17 9.14 8.09
C THR A 117 -0.67 8.49 9.19
N ASN A 118 -0.01 7.92 10.21
CA ASN A 118 -0.59 7.03 11.20
C ASN A 118 -1.29 5.80 10.58
N SER A 119 -0.71 5.28 9.49
CA SER A 119 -1.21 4.12 8.78
C SER A 119 -0.04 3.23 8.32
N TYR A 120 -0.34 2.15 7.62
CA TYR A 120 0.64 1.15 7.19
C TYR A 120 1.77 1.71 6.31
N TRP A 121 1.56 2.82 5.60
CA TRP A 121 2.63 3.46 4.81
C TRP A 121 3.84 3.87 5.66
N ASP A 122 3.60 4.20 6.93
CA ASP A 122 4.66 4.58 7.85
C ASP A 122 5.64 3.41 8.08
N GLU A 123 5.13 2.17 8.07
CA GLU A 123 5.95 0.97 8.26
C GLU A 123 6.99 0.78 7.15
N PHE A 124 6.65 1.16 5.92
CA PHE A 124 7.56 1.04 4.78
C PHE A 124 8.86 1.85 4.97
N VAL A 125 8.82 2.91 5.76
CA VAL A 125 9.99 3.73 6.10
C VAL A 125 11.03 2.92 6.88
N SER A 126 10.65 1.84 7.52
CA SER A 126 11.58 0.99 8.28
C SER A 126 12.41 0.04 7.40
N LEU A 127 12.01 -0.22 6.16
CA LEU A 127 12.65 -1.17 5.26
C LEU A 127 14.11 -0.81 4.92
N PRO A 128 14.47 0.45 4.60
CA PRO A 128 15.84 0.80 4.22
C PRO A 128 16.89 0.55 5.31
N ALA A 129 16.46 0.45 6.58
CA ALA A 129 17.35 0.14 7.70
C ALA A 129 17.82 -1.33 7.75
N VAL A 130 17.10 -2.25 7.08
CA VAL A 130 17.34 -3.71 7.16
C VAL A 130 17.64 -4.37 5.82
N VAL A 131 17.93 -3.56 4.81
CA VAL A 131 18.31 -4.01 3.47
C VAL A 131 19.66 -3.43 3.05
N PRO A 132 20.37 -4.04 2.08
CA PRO A 132 21.60 -3.46 1.54
C PRO A 132 21.37 -2.05 0.96
N ARG A 133 22.43 -1.31 0.74
CA ARG A 133 22.38 -0.07 -0.05
C ARG A 133 22.05 -0.39 -1.50
N GLY A 134 21.02 0.27 -2.05
CA GLY A 134 20.60 0.05 -3.42
C GLY A 134 19.21 0.64 -3.68
N PRO A 135 18.69 0.49 -4.92
CA PRO A 135 17.36 0.98 -5.29
C PRO A 135 16.26 0.20 -4.58
N VAL A 136 15.17 0.90 -4.24
CA VAL A 136 13.97 0.30 -3.67
C VAL A 136 12.80 0.45 -4.63
N ALA A 137 12.12 -0.67 -4.92
CA ALA A 137 10.90 -0.69 -5.73
C ALA A 137 9.67 -0.36 -4.90
N LEU A 138 8.75 0.40 -5.48
CA LEU A 138 7.38 0.60 -4.98
C LEU A 138 6.42 0.01 -6.02
N LEU A 139 5.93 -1.20 -5.77
CA LEU A 139 4.95 -1.88 -6.61
C LEU A 139 3.55 -1.47 -6.16
N GLY A 140 2.88 -0.63 -6.94
CA GLY A 140 1.71 0.14 -6.56
C GLY A 140 2.12 1.49 -5.97
N LEU A 141 2.36 2.48 -6.85
CA LEU A 141 2.80 3.81 -6.42
C LEU A 141 1.64 4.64 -5.85
N GLY A 142 0.45 4.51 -6.46
CA GLY A 142 -0.67 5.39 -6.17
C GLY A 142 -0.30 6.86 -6.34
N ALA A 143 -0.68 7.71 -5.38
CA ALA A 143 -0.27 9.11 -5.39
C ALA A 143 1.04 9.37 -4.62
N GLY A 144 1.85 8.35 -4.36
CA GLY A 144 3.22 8.48 -3.87
C GLY A 144 3.37 8.65 -2.35
N THR A 145 2.39 8.23 -1.53
CA THR A 145 2.46 8.35 -0.06
C THR A 145 3.74 7.73 0.50
N ALA A 146 4.03 6.47 0.15
CA ALA A 146 5.23 5.77 0.59
C ALA A 146 6.52 6.48 0.10
N ALA A 147 6.51 6.98 -1.15
CA ALA A 147 7.65 7.66 -1.73
C ALA A 147 7.98 8.96 -0.98
N HIS A 148 6.96 9.78 -0.64
CA HIS A 148 7.13 10.98 0.17
C HIS A 148 7.77 10.67 1.53
N LEU A 149 7.25 9.67 2.23
CA LEU A 149 7.78 9.26 3.53
C LEU A 149 9.22 8.75 3.42
N MET A 150 9.47 7.85 2.47
CA MET A 150 10.79 7.24 2.33
C MET A 150 11.86 8.25 1.96
N LEU A 151 11.62 9.17 1.00
CA LEU A 151 12.59 10.21 0.63
C LEU A 151 12.76 11.29 1.71
N LYS A 152 11.74 11.52 2.55
CA LYS A 152 11.83 12.42 3.70
C LYS A 152 12.84 11.94 4.73
N PHE A 153 12.82 10.63 5.05
CA PHE A 153 13.68 10.05 6.09
C PHE A 153 14.98 9.47 5.54
N TRP A 154 14.99 9.07 4.25
CA TRP A 154 16.13 8.49 3.56
C TRP A 154 16.41 9.28 2.27
N PRO A 155 16.91 10.53 2.37
CA PRO A 155 17.01 11.45 1.22
C PRO A 155 18.07 11.03 0.19
N TRP A 156 18.83 9.97 0.44
CA TRP A 156 19.77 9.36 -0.50
C TRP A 156 19.17 8.20 -1.31
N LEU A 157 17.94 7.79 -1.01
CA LEU A 157 17.33 6.58 -1.55
C LEU A 157 16.92 6.78 -3.02
N GLN A 158 17.24 5.77 -3.85
CA GLN A 158 16.74 5.68 -5.21
C GLN A 158 15.45 4.86 -5.21
N LEU A 159 14.33 5.51 -5.46
CA LEU A 159 13.02 4.86 -5.55
C LEU A 159 12.65 4.62 -7.01
N VAL A 160 12.07 3.45 -7.28
CA VAL A 160 11.53 3.11 -8.59
C VAL A 160 10.08 2.65 -8.40
N GLY A 161 9.12 3.50 -8.78
CA GLY A 161 7.70 3.29 -8.58
C GLY A 161 7.00 2.82 -9.84
N TRP A 162 6.11 1.82 -9.72
CA TRP A 162 5.20 1.37 -10.78
C TRP A 162 3.76 1.70 -10.41
N GLU A 163 3.07 2.31 -11.36
CA GLU A 163 1.63 2.54 -11.31
C GLU A 163 1.01 2.11 -12.64
N ILE A 164 -0.05 1.30 -12.58
CA ILE A 164 -0.68 0.77 -13.79
C ILE A 164 -1.55 1.82 -14.49
N ASP A 165 -2.11 2.75 -13.73
CA ASP A 165 -3.05 3.75 -14.22
C ASP A 165 -2.34 5.08 -14.54
N PRO A 166 -2.20 5.44 -15.83
CA PRO A 166 -1.57 6.70 -16.23
C PRO A 166 -2.32 7.93 -15.71
N MET A 167 -3.65 7.82 -15.46
CA MET A 167 -4.44 8.90 -14.88
C MET A 167 -4.03 9.18 -13.42
N ILE A 168 -3.76 8.13 -12.65
CA ILE A 168 -3.27 8.28 -11.27
C ILE A 168 -1.90 8.96 -11.28
N VAL A 169 -0.99 8.57 -12.18
CA VAL A 169 0.32 9.21 -12.29
C VAL A 169 0.19 10.70 -12.64
N GLU A 170 -0.71 11.07 -13.54
CA GLU A 170 -0.96 12.46 -13.90
C GLU A 170 -1.48 13.25 -12.68
N LEU A 171 -2.51 12.75 -12.00
CA LEU A 171 -3.07 13.39 -10.81
C LEU A 171 -2.08 13.45 -9.64
N SER A 172 -1.21 12.46 -9.51
CA SER A 172 -0.17 12.45 -8.47
C SER A 172 0.86 13.56 -8.68
N ARG A 173 1.20 13.86 -9.92
CA ARG A 173 2.07 14.98 -10.28
C ARG A 173 1.39 16.32 -10.08
N ASP A 174 0.11 16.45 -10.47
CA ASP A 174 -0.63 17.69 -10.40
C ASP A 174 -1.03 18.07 -8.97
N TYR A 175 -1.38 17.09 -8.14
CA TYR A 175 -1.99 17.34 -6.84
C TYR A 175 -1.18 16.86 -5.65
N PHE A 176 -0.32 15.85 -5.79
CA PHE A 176 0.39 15.23 -4.66
C PHE A 176 1.89 15.52 -4.64
N GLY A 177 2.40 16.36 -5.54
CA GLY A 177 3.80 16.77 -5.54
C GLY A 177 4.79 15.69 -5.98
N VAL A 178 4.33 14.65 -6.68
CA VAL A 178 5.21 13.57 -7.18
C VAL A 178 6.26 14.11 -8.13
N SER A 179 5.95 15.16 -8.92
CA SER A 179 6.94 15.84 -9.78
C SER A 179 8.15 16.39 -9.02
N ASP A 180 8.00 16.69 -7.73
CA ASP A 180 9.14 17.16 -6.92
C ASP A 180 9.98 15.98 -6.42
N LEU A 181 9.37 14.82 -6.18
CA LEU A 181 10.08 13.59 -5.83
C LEU A 181 10.89 13.01 -7.02
N GLU A 182 10.47 13.30 -8.25
CA GLU A 182 11.19 12.92 -9.47
C GLU A 182 12.50 13.72 -9.65
N LYS A 183 12.68 14.83 -8.91
CA LYS A 183 13.92 15.59 -8.87
C LYS A 183 14.87 15.02 -7.82
N ALA A 184 16.16 15.12 -8.08
CA ALA A 184 17.15 14.68 -7.09
C ALA A 184 17.07 15.54 -5.83
N THR A 185 17.08 14.91 -4.67
CA THR A 185 17.28 15.56 -3.37
C THR A 185 18.73 16.08 -3.26
N GLU A 186 19.01 16.88 -2.24
CA GLU A 186 20.39 17.32 -1.93
C GLU A 186 21.34 16.14 -1.64
N SER A 187 20.82 15.03 -1.13
CA SER A 187 21.57 13.80 -0.86
C SER A 187 21.59 12.82 -2.04
N GLY A 188 21.02 13.22 -3.20
CA GLY A 188 21.03 12.46 -4.44
C GLY A 188 19.90 11.43 -4.59
N GLY A 189 19.01 11.28 -3.61
CA GLY A 189 17.85 10.39 -3.76
C GLY A 189 16.79 10.96 -4.70
N SER A 190 16.00 10.11 -5.34
CA SER A 190 14.92 10.50 -6.24
C SER A 190 13.92 9.37 -6.46
N LEU A 191 12.78 9.70 -7.04
CA LEU A 191 11.78 8.75 -7.51
C LEU A 191 11.79 8.68 -9.04
N SER A 192 11.92 7.48 -9.60
CA SER A 192 11.63 7.20 -11.02
C SER A 192 10.25 6.56 -11.14
N VAL A 193 9.36 7.13 -11.96
CA VAL A 193 7.99 6.65 -12.13
C VAL A 193 7.85 5.91 -13.45
N HIS A 194 7.34 4.68 -13.39
CA HIS A 194 7.02 3.82 -14.53
C HIS A 194 5.52 3.54 -14.60
N ILE A 195 4.91 3.79 -15.76
CA ILE A 195 3.51 3.44 -16.00
C ILE A 195 3.46 2.03 -16.58
N GLY A 196 2.81 1.10 -15.86
CA GLY A 196 2.68 -0.28 -16.29
C GLY A 196 2.43 -1.27 -15.17
N ASP A 197 2.31 -2.54 -15.56
CA ASP A 197 2.10 -3.64 -14.63
C ASP A 197 3.37 -3.90 -13.80
N ALA A 198 3.26 -3.71 -12.49
CA ALA A 198 4.32 -3.93 -11.51
C ALA A 198 4.75 -5.40 -11.41
N LEU A 199 3.89 -6.34 -11.79
CA LEU A 199 4.22 -7.78 -11.83
C LEU A 199 4.92 -8.18 -13.13
N SER A 200 4.99 -7.30 -14.13
CA SER A 200 5.69 -7.57 -15.38
C SER A 200 7.16 -7.97 -15.14
N PRO A 201 7.72 -8.91 -15.93
CA PRO A 201 9.15 -9.21 -15.89
C PRO A 201 10.05 -8.00 -16.14
N SER A 202 9.54 -6.98 -16.85
CA SER A 202 10.27 -5.72 -17.12
C SER A 202 10.36 -4.79 -15.92
N ALA A 203 9.57 -5.02 -14.85
CA ALA A 203 9.64 -4.26 -13.61
C ALA A 203 10.87 -4.71 -12.79
N THR A 204 12.06 -4.40 -13.27
CA THR A 204 13.35 -4.76 -12.68
C THR A 204 14.39 -3.69 -12.95
N VAL A 205 15.53 -3.74 -12.26
CA VAL A 205 16.71 -2.91 -12.48
C VAL A 205 17.95 -3.78 -12.57
N GLU A 206 18.99 -3.27 -13.20
CA GLU A 206 20.27 -3.96 -13.24
C GLU A 206 20.83 -4.14 -11.81
N GLY A 207 21.26 -5.36 -11.48
CA GLY A 207 21.75 -5.72 -10.13
C GLY A 207 20.66 -6.03 -9.12
N GLY A 208 19.40 -5.81 -9.44
CA GLY A 208 18.25 -6.07 -8.57
C GLY A 208 17.96 -4.97 -7.54
N PHE A 209 16.86 -5.10 -6.83
CA PHE A 209 16.42 -4.16 -5.80
C PHE A 209 16.97 -4.53 -4.43
N ALA A 210 17.39 -3.53 -3.66
CA ALA A 210 17.72 -3.70 -2.24
C ALA A 210 16.46 -3.99 -1.40
N GLY A 211 15.36 -3.37 -1.75
CA GLY A 211 14.06 -3.59 -1.14
C GLY A 211 12.93 -3.51 -2.17
N ILE A 212 11.85 -4.22 -1.91
CA ILE A 212 10.62 -4.13 -2.69
C ILE A 212 9.47 -3.90 -1.71
N VAL A 213 8.76 -2.80 -1.89
CA VAL A 213 7.47 -2.55 -1.22
C VAL A 213 6.36 -2.99 -2.17
N VAL A 214 5.40 -3.76 -1.67
CA VAL A 214 4.23 -4.21 -2.42
C VAL A 214 2.96 -3.65 -1.78
N ASP A 215 2.24 -2.82 -2.56
CA ASP A 215 0.99 -2.17 -2.15
C ASP A 215 0.00 -2.18 -3.33
N LEU A 216 -0.33 -3.41 -3.81
CA LEU A 216 -1.11 -3.64 -5.02
C LEU A 216 -2.56 -3.97 -4.69
N PHE A 217 -3.44 -3.00 -4.96
CA PHE A 217 -4.88 -3.09 -4.70
C PHE A 217 -5.70 -2.81 -5.96
N CYS A 218 -6.86 -3.45 -6.06
CA CYS A 218 -7.89 -3.19 -7.05
C CYS A 218 -9.25 -3.23 -6.33
N ASP A 219 -10.09 -2.21 -6.50
CA ASP A 219 -11.38 -2.07 -5.83
C ASP A 219 -11.31 -2.24 -4.29
N GLY A 220 -10.28 -1.67 -3.67
CA GLY A 220 -10.05 -1.74 -2.22
C GLY A 220 -9.61 -3.11 -1.70
N LYS A 221 -9.27 -4.04 -2.58
CA LYS A 221 -8.79 -5.40 -2.24
C LYS A 221 -7.44 -5.67 -2.87
N ILE A 222 -6.64 -6.49 -2.19
CA ILE A 222 -5.39 -6.98 -2.78
C ILE A 222 -5.71 -7.77 -4.05
N ILE A 223 -4.88 -7.58 -5.08
CA ILE A 223 -5.07 -8.26 -6.36
C ILE A 223 -5.00 -9.79 -6.20
N PRO A 224 -5.85 -10.54 -6.91
CA PRO A 224 -5.97 -12.00 -6.73
C PRO A 224 -4.66 -12.78 -6.90
N GLN A 225 -3.75 -12.31 -7.73
CA GLN A 225 -2.45 -12.95 -7.98
C GLN A 225 -1.56 -13.04 -6.73
N LEU A 226 -1.83 -12.23 -5.70
CA LEU A 226 -1.07 -12.14 -4.46
C LEU A 226 -1.74 -12.82 -3.27
N GLN A 227 -2.94 -13.37 -3.44
CA GLN A 227 -3.73 -13.99 -2.37
C GLN A 227 -3.85 -15.50 -2.53
N GLU A 228 -3.93 -16.24 -1.42
CA GLU A 228 -4.32 -17.64 -1.43
C GLU A 228 -5.84 -17.76 -1.56
N PHE A 229 -6.33 -18.37 -2.64
CA PHE A 229 -7.73 -18.71 -2.81
C PHE A 229 -7.96 -20.20 -2.56
N LEU A 230 -8.87 -20.53 -1.64
CA LEU A 230 -9.44 -21.85 -1.50
C LEU A 230 -10.45 -22.10 -2.64
N LEU A 231 -9.98 -22.38 -3.84
CA LEU A 231 -10.82 -22.95 -4.88
C LEU A 231 -10.87 -24.48 -4.67
N CYS A 232 -12.04 -25.08 -4.90
CA CYS A 232 -12.26 -26.53 -4.80
C CYS A 232 -11.39 -27.42 -5.72
N ALA A 233 -10.42 -26.87 -6.42
CA ALA A 233 -9.39 -27.53 -7.21
C ALA A 233 -8.00 -27.56 -6.52
N GLY A 234 -7.95 -27.32 -5.28
CA GLY A 234 -6.97 -27.58 -4.20
C GLY A 234 -5.50 -27.24 -4.45
N LEU A 235 -4.79 -27.98 -5.24
CA LEU A 235 -3.32 -27.89 -5.32
C LEU A 235 -2.78 -26.91 -6.36
N ILE A 236 -3.50 -26.65 -7.43
CA ILE A 236 -2.99 -25.84 -8.55
C ILE A 236 -3.00 -24.33 -8.20
N SER A 237 -3.98 -23.88 -7.41
CA SER A 237 -4.08 -22.47 -7.02
C SER A 237 -2.94 -22.04 -6.09
N ILE A 238 -2.58 -22.85 -5.11
CA ILE A 238 -1.49 -22.58 -4.16
C ILE A 238 -0.14 -22.48 -4.88
N ILE A 239 0.09 -23.30 -5.89
CA ILE A 239 1.35 -23.32 -6.66
C ILE A 239 1.52 -22.02 -7.47
N ILE A 240 0.43 -21.49 -8.06
CA ILE A 240 0.51 -20.27 -8.90
C ILE A 240 0.82 -19.03 -8.07
N GLN A 241 0.26 -18.90 -6.88
CA GLN A 241 0.43 -17.72 -6.02
C GLN A 241 1.82 -17.68 -5.36
N ALA A 242 2.30 -18.83 -4.89
CA ALA A 242 3.69 -18.93 -4.43
C ALA A 242 4.68 -18.57 -5.55
N ALA A 243 4.38 -18.95 -6.81
CA ALA A 243 5.21 -18.60 -7.96
C ALA A 243 5.30 -17.08 -8.18
N THR A 244 4.19 -16.35 -8.08
CA THR A 244 4.20 -14.88 -8.23
C THR A 244 5.11 -14.21 -7.18
N TRP A 245 5.03 -14.65 -5.92
CA TRP A 245 5.91 -14.14 -4.88
C TRP A 245 7.38 -14.46 -5.11
N LEU A 246 7.69 -15.67 -5.62
CA LEU A 246 9.04 -16.08 -5.98
C LEU A 246 9.56 -15.30 -7.20
N GLU A 247 8.70 -14.98 -8.18
CA GLU A 247 9.06 -14.10 -9.30
C GLU A 247 9.38 -12.67 -8.83
N ILE A 248 8.62 -12.12 -7.86
CA ILE A 248 8.95 -10.84 -7.23
C ILE A 248 10.30 -10.93 -6.51
N ALA A 249 10.55 -12.01 -5.76
CA ALA A 249 11.80 -12.20 -5.04
C ALA A 249 13.03 -12.33 -5.95
N GLN A 250 12.88 -12.86 -7.17
CA GLN A 250 13.97 -12.91 -8.16
C GLN A 250 14.45 -11.53 -8.61
N LYS A 251 13.65 -10.48 -8.38
CA LYS A 251 14.02 -9.09 -8.68
C LYS A 251 14.91 -8.45 -7.60
N LEU A 252 15.13 -9.13 -6.48
CA LEU A 252 15.97 -8.65 -5.37
C LEU A 252 17.45 -8.89 -5.65
N MET A 253 18.28 -7.97 -5.17
CA MET A 253 19.71 -8.23 -5.01
C MET A 253 19.97 -9.15 -3.81
N PRO A 254 21.17 -9.75 -3.70
CA PRO A 254 21.53 -10.54 -2.52
C PRO A 254 21.35 -9.76 -1.21
N GLY A 255 20.63 -10.34 -0.24
CA GLY A 255 20.29 -9.71 1.03
C GLY A 255 19.12 -8.73 0.97
N GLY A 256 18.53 -8.54 -0.21
CA GLY A 256 17.31 -7.73 -0.36
C GLY A 256 16.09 -8.37 0.28
N ARG A 257 15.06 -7.54 0.58
CA ARG A 257 13.82 -7.98 1.25
C ARG A 257 12.57 -7.39 0.59
N ILE A 258 11.45 -8.08 0.78
CA ILE A 258 10.12 -7.61 0.36
C ILE A 258 9.34 -7.23 1.61
N MET A 259 8.74 -6.04 1.61
CA MET A 259 7.76 -5.60 2.62
C MET A 259 6.41 -5.41 1.94
N VAL A 260 5.34 -5.97 2.52
CA VAL A 260 4.03 -6.05 1.86
C VAL A 260 2.94 -5.52 2.75
N ASN A 261 2.08 -4.65 2.21
CA ASN A 261 0.77 -4.40 2.77
C ASN A 261 -0.16 -5.56 2.39
N CYS A 262 -0.56 -6.35 3.38
CA CYS A 262 -1.40 -7.53 3.18
C CYS A 262 -2.90 -7.26 3.38
N GLY A 263 -3.29 -5.98 3.52
CA GLY A 263 -4.68 -5.61 3.82
C GLY A 263 -5.14 -6.05 5.21
N GLY A 264 -6.40 -5.80 5.52
CA GLY A 264 -7.05 -6.30 6.72
C GLY A 264 -7.50 -7.76 6.60
N ALA A 265 -8.08 -8.31 7.66
CA ALA A 265 -8.78 -9.58 7.62
C ALA A 265 -10.31 -9.32 7.58
N ASP A 266 -11.02 -10.06 6.74
CA ASP A 266 -12.49 -9.98 6.61
C ASP A 266 -13.25 -10.68 7.77
N VAL A 267 -12.67 -10.78 8.98
CA VAL A 267 -13.22 -11.62 10.07
C VAL A 267 -13.42 -10.81 11.36
N GLU A 268 -14.51 -11.13 12.08
CA GLU A 268 -14.86 -10.54 13.37
C GLU A 268 -13.68 -10.52 14.37
N GLU A 269 -13.58 -9.45 15.15
CA GLU A 269 -12.48 -9.06 16.06
C GLU A 269 -11.91 -10.16 16.95
N SER A 270 -12.73 -11.13 17.37
CA SER A 270 -12.28 -12.16 18.33
C SER A 270 -11.28 -13.17 17.77
N LEU A 271 -11.17 -13.29 16.45
CA LEU A 271 -10.27 -14.22 15.75
C LEU A 271 -9.12 -13.52 15.03
N ALA A 272 -9.11 -12.21 14.97
CA ALA A 272 -8.19 -11.38 14.18
C ALA A 272 -6.76 -11.30 14.74
N SER A 273 -6.43 -11.99 15.85
CA SER A 273 -5.07 -12.02 16.41
C SER A 273 -4.11 -12.97 15.68
N SER A 274 -4.60 -13.74 14.71
CA SER A 274 -3.79 -14.70 13.96
C SER A 274 -3.67 -14.33 12.49
N TRP A 275 -2.42 -14.31 11.99
CA TRP A 275 -2.11 -14.10 10.56
C TRP A 275 -2.74 -15.17 9.64
N VAL A 276 -3.08 -16.35 10.19
CA VAL A 276 -3.67 -17.50 9.45
C VAL A 276 -4.96 -17.14 8.71
N GLN A 277 -5.62 -16.05 9.06
CA GLN A 277 -6.86 -15.61 8.43
C GLN A 277 -6.62 -14.67 7.23
N ASN A 278 -5.42 -14.12 7.11
CA ASN A 278 -5.10 -13.25 5.99
C ASN A 278 -4.58 -14.07 4.79
N PRO A 279 -5.28 -14.09 3.64
CA PRO A 279 -4.93 -14.92 2.49
C PRO A 279 -3.59 -14.52 1.85
N THR A 280 -3.20 -13.24 1.94
CA THR A 280 -1.93 -12.76 1.41
C THR A 280 -0.76 -13.22 2.29
N VAL A 281 -0.92 -13.15 3.62
CA VAL A 281 0.10 -13.66 4.56
C VAL A 281 0.28 -15.16 4.39
N LYS A 282 -0.80 -15.93 4.17
CA LYS A 282 -0.71 -17.38 3.87
C LYS A 282 0.08 -17.66 2.60
N ALA A 283 -0.21 -16.94 1.52
CA ALA A 283 0.51 -17.10 0.25
C ALA A 283 2.00 -16.81 0.42
N LEU A 284 2.34 -15.74 1.15
CA LEU A 284 3.73 -15.39 1.48
C LEU A 284 4.40 -16.44 2.37
N CYS A 285 3.70 -16.95 3.38
CA CYS A 285 4.25 -17.99 4.25
C CYS A 285 4.53 -19.28 3.49
N SER A 286 3.69 -19.63 2.51
CA SER A 286 3.90 -20.76 1.61
C SER A 286 5.08 -20.55 0.65
N ALA A 287 5.27 -19.31 0.17
CA ALA A 287 6.38 -18.96 -0.73
C ALA A 287 7.75 -18.87 0.00
N PHE A 288 7.74 -18.45 1.26
CA PHE A 288 8.94 -18.19 2.07
C PHE A 288 8.91 -18.91 3.41
N PRO A 289 8.90 -20.27 3.44
CA PRO A 289 8.77 -21.03 4.67
C PRO A 289 9.95 -20.74 5.63
N GLY A 290 9.60 -20.33 6.87
CA GLY A 290 10.58 -19.95 7.88
C GLY A 290 11.36 -18.66 7.59
N GLN A 291 10.97 -17.92 6.55
CA GLN A 291 11.61 -16.67 6.09
C GLN A 291 10.59 -15.54 5.94
N LEU A 292 9.58 -15.51 6.78
CA LEU A 292 8.56 -14.48 6.80
C LEU A 292 8.35 -13.98 8.21
N ASN A 293 8.25 -12.66 8.35
CA ASN A 293 7.88 -11.99 9.59
C ASN A 293 6.63 -11.14 9.32
N TRP A 294 5.85 -10.89 10.35
CA TRP A 294 4.62 -10.13 10.22
C TRP A 294 4.33 -9.28 11.45
N LYS A 295 3.48 -8.31 11.29
CA LYS A 295 2.79 -7.62 12.37
C LYS A 295 1.40 -7.18 11.91
N ARG A 296 0.47 -7.06 12.84
CA ARG A 296 -0.82 -6.40 12.65
C ARG A 296 -0.74 -5.01 13.25
N LEU A 297 -1.21 -4.03 12.52
CA LEU A 297 -1.29 -2.67 13.03
C LEU A 297 -2.43 -2.54 14.05
N SER A 298 -2.32 -1.58 14.95
CA SER A 298 -3.39 -1.28 15.90
C SER A 298 -4.61 -0.73 15.16
N GLU A 299 -5.80 -0.89 15.71
CA GLU A 299 -7.04 -0.35 15.13
C GLU A 299 -7.04 1.17 14.99
N GLN A 300 -6.25 1.85 15.84
CA GLN A 300 -6.07 3.31 15.77
C GLN A 300 -5.20 3.76 14.59
N GLU A 301 -4.37 2.85 14.04
CA GLU A 301 -3.51 3.14 12.89
C GLU A 301 -4.13 2.61 11.61
N SER A 302 -4.51 1.32 11.62
CA SER A 302 -5.07 0.61 10.47
C SER A 302 -5.33 -0.83 10.90
N VAL A 303 -6.27 -1.53 10.26
CA VAL A 303 -6.51 -2.97 10.50
C VAL A 303 -5.60 -3.87 9.66
N ASN A 304 -4.61 -3.30 8.97
CA ASN A 304 -3.78 -4.00 8.01
C ASN A 304 -2.74 -4.91 8.69
N TYR A 305 -2.42 -5.99 7.98
CA TYR A 305 -1.24 -6.80 8.22
C TYR A 305 -0.10 -6.31 7.33
N VAL A 306 1.10 -6.25 7.89
CA VAL A 306 2.31 -5.96 7.14
C VAL A 306 3.28 -7.11 7.32
N THR A 307 3.95 -7.53 6.23
CA THR A 307 4.92 -8.63 6.26
C THR A 307 6.28 -8.20 5.76
N LEU A 308 7.33 -8.90 6.20
CA LEU A 308 8.72 -8.71 5.80
C LEU A 308 9.37 -10.07 5.53
N THR A 309 9.92 -10.27 4.34
CA THR A 309 10.66 -11.50 4.00
C THR A 309 12.08 -11.52 4.60
N GLY A 310 12.65 -12.72 4.71
CA GLY A 310 13.97 -12.97 5.27
C GLY A 310 13.93 -13.24 6.78
N PRO A 311 15.10 -13.50 7.41
CA PRO A 311 15.19 -13.71 8.85
C PRO A 311 14.72 -12.47 9.61
N LEU A 312 14.15 -12.66 10.81
CA LEU A 312 13.81 -11.53 11.69
C LEU A 312 15.07 -10.71 11.96
N PRO A 313 15.08 -9.40 11.69
CA PRO A 313 16.22 -8.55 12.05
C PRO A 313 16.45 -8.53 13.55
N ASP A 314 17.65 -8.20 14.00
CA ASP A 314 17.84 -7.80 15.38
C ASP A 314 17.00 -6.57 15.67
N LEU A 315 16.01 -6.71 16.56
CA LEU A 315 15.00 -5.69 16.81
C LEU A 315 15.55 -4.46 17.52
N ASP A 316 16.64 -4.62 18.30
CA ASP A 316 17.29 -3.50 18.98
C ASP A 316 18.15 -2.69 18.00
N GLU A 317 18.91 -3.34 17.13
CA GLU A 317 19.66 -2.70 16.06
C GLU A 317 18.72 -2.01 15.07
N TRP A 318 17.63 -2.67 14.69
CA TRP A 318 16.63 -2.08 13.80
C TRP A 318 15.97 -0.86 14.43
N SER A 319 15.56 -0.97 15.70
CA SER A 319 14.98 0.12 16.48
C SER A 319 15.90 1.36 16.58
N ALA A 320 17.21 1.13 16.69
CA ALA A 320 18.20 2.20 16.72
C ALA A 320 18.48 2.85 15.34
N SER A 321 18.13 2.15 14.26
CA SER A 321 18.46 2.54 12.87
C SER A 321 17.29 3.22 12.13
N VAL A 322 16.08 3.21 12.69
CA VAL A 322 14.89 3.83 12.10
C VAL A 322 14.60 5.20 12.74
N PRO A 323 13.75 6.04 12.11
CA PRO A 323 13.22 7.24 12.75
C PRO A 323 12.59 6.94 14.12
N SER A 324 12.69 7.88 15.07
CA SER A 324 12.28 7.71 16.47
C SER A 324 10.84 7.20 16.64
N GLU A 325 9.93 7.65 15.77
CA GLU A 325 8.51 7.27 15.79
C GLU A 325 8.28 5.80 15.43
N LEU A 326 9.22 5.17 14.74
CA LEU A 326 9.16 3.76 14.40
C LEU A 326 9.94 2.86 15.36
N SER A 327 10.78 3.42 16.24
CA SER A 327 11.67 2.65 17.10
C SER A 327 10.96 1.61 17.99
N THR A 328 9.79 1.96 18.54
CA THR A 328 8.96 1.02 19.30
C THR A 328 8.11 0.13 18.40
N LYS A 329 7.72 0.63 17.22
CA LYS A 329 6.87 -0.11 16.27
C LYS A 329 7.61 -1.29 15.64
N VAL A 330 8.90 -1.15 15.33
CA VAL A 330 9.70 -2.26 14.77
C VAL A 330 9.92 -3.39 15.76
N LYS A 331 9.80 -3.15 17.06
CA LYS A 331 9.87 -4.20 18.09
C LYS A 331 8.64 -5.12 18.16
N GLN A 332 7.58 -4.79 17.42
CA GLN A 332 6.34 -5.59 17.36
C GLN A 332 6.36 -6.67 16.24
N TRP A 333 7.41 -6.70 15.43
CA TRP A 333 7.54 -7.73 14.41
C TRP A 333 7.82 -9.10 15.03
N VAL A 334 7.12 -10.12 14.52
CA VAL A 334 7.25 -11.51 14.97
C VAL A 334 7.42 -12.45 13.77
N PRO A 335 8.14 -13.58 13.92
CA PRO A 335 8.25 -14.56 12.85
C PRO A 335 6.90 -15.20 12.55
N CYS A 336 6.71 -15.58 11.27
CA CYS A 336 5.55 -16.37 10.85
C CYS A 336 5.86 -17.84 11.09
N GLU A 337 5.42 -18.38 12.22
CA GLU A 337 5.55 -19.80 12.53
C GLU A 337 4.38 -20.56 11.89
N LEU A 338 4.68 -21.57 11.08
CA LEU A 338 3.69 -22.55 10.64
C LEU A 338 3.37 -23.44 11.83
N ALA A 339 2.11 -23.43 12.26
CA ALA A 339 1.62 -24.31 13.32
C ALA A 339 1.62 -25.78 12.89
#